data_f4ee3f38bd5711c689475cab224fe7ee
#
_entry.id   f4ee3f38bd5711c689475cab224fe7ee
#
_cell.length_a   1.000
_cell.length_b   1.000
_cell.length_c   1.000
_cell.angle_alpha   90.00
_cell.angle_beta   90.00
_cell.angle_gamma   90.00
#
_symmetry.space_group_name_H-M   'P 1'
#
loop_
_entity.id
_entity.type
_entity.pdbx_description
1 polymer ?
#
loop_
_entity_poly.entity_id
_entity_poly.type
_entity_poly.pdbx_seq_one_letter_code
_entity_poly.pdbx_strand_id
1 'polypeptide(L)'
;MLRYLTAGESHGPALVATMEGIPAHVQVGAVEISEELRRRRLGAGRGARMSFEADELELLAGFRHGETLGDPLAIRIGNSEWEKWRTVMAPGPVAPEDLAGHARAAALTRPRPGHADLAGMQKYDFDEARPILERASARETAARVALGAIAKAFLKQSLGIEVLSHVVSLGPVSAPNGPRPDPSDLTRIDADPVRCADSVTSKRMVAEIEACRKEGDTLGGVVEVLAYGLPAGLGSHSQGDRRLDARLAGALMGIQAIKGVEFGDGFDLTRRRGSQAHDWMEPTEGGIHRVSDRAGGTECGMSTGQILRVRAAMKPIATVPRALPTVDVTTGEAAKAHHQRSDVCAVPAAGVVAEAMVALVLAECALEKFGGDSVTETRRNAQAYLDRLAARGLAVAP
;
A
#
# COMPACT_ATOMS: atom_id res chain seq x y z
N MET A 1 20.43 -7.32 -1.14
CA MET A 1 19.25 -6.94 -1.97
C MET A 1 18.00 -7.34 -1.20
N LEU A 2 17.08 -6.42 -0.94
CA LEU A 2 15.80 -6.71 -0.30
C LEU A 2 14.87 -7.40 -1.30
N ARG A 3 14.32 -8.56 -0.95
CA ARG A 3 13.32 -9.27 -1.76
C ARG A 3 12.20 -9.79 -0.86
N TYR A 4 11.01 -9.84 -1.40
CA TYR A 4 9.87 -10.39 -0.66
C TYR A 4 8.89 -11.12 -1.59
N LEU A 5 8.13 -12.03 -1.00
CA LEU A 5 7.08 -12.79 -1.68
C LEU A 5 5.86 -12.90 -0.78
N THR A 6 4.68 -12.81 -1.37
CA THR A 6 3.40 -13.07 -0.67
C THR A 6 2.66 -14.21 -1.34
N ALA A 7 1.98 -15.03 -0.55
CA ALA A 7 1.17 -16.14 -1.00
C ALA A 7 -0.14 -16.23 -0.19
N GLY A 8 -1.06 -17.06 -0.65
CA GLY A 8 -2.34 -17.33 0.02
C GLY A 8 -3.54 -16.68 -0.65
N GLU A 9 -4.69 -17.27 -0.40
CA GLU A 9 -6.01 -16.89 -0.92
C GLU A 9 -6.84 -16.20 0.16
N SER A 10 -7.82 -15.39 -0.26
CA SER A 10 -8.69 -14.62 0.64
C SER A 10 -9.45 -15.48 1.65
N HIS A 11 -9.87 -16.66 1.23
CA HIS A 11 -10.59 -17.63 2.05
C HIS A 11 -9.82 -18.95 2.22
N GLY A 12 -8.52 -18.97 1.90
CA GLY A 12 -7.60 -20.05 2.24
C GLY A 12 -7.25 -20.06 3.74
N PRO A 13 -6.40 -21.00 4.21
CA PRO A 13 -6.07 -21.13 5.63
C PRO A 13 -5.33 -19.91 6.18
N ALA A 14 -4.50 -19.28 5.39
CA ALA A 14 -3.71 -18.10 5.79
C ALA A 14 -3.14 -17.38 4.58
N LEU A 15 -2.68 -16.15 4.81
CA LEU A 15 -1.69 -15.49 3.96
C LEU A 15 -0.30 -15.79 4.52
N VAL A 16 0.68 -15.89 3.62
CA VAL A 16 2.08 -16.06 3.97
C VAL A 16 2.88 -14.93 3.32
N ALA A 17 3.81 -14.38 4.08
CA ALA A 17 4.76 -13.39 3.61
C ALA A 17 6.18 -13.82 3.97
N THR A 18 7.09 -13.72 3.02
CA THR A 18 8.52 -13.95 3.24
C THR A 18 9.32 -12.74 2.78
N MET A 19 10.41 -12.44 3.46
CA MET A 19 11.32 -11.36 3.11
C MET A 19 12.75 -11.76 3.43
N GLU A 20 13.70 -11.40 2.59
CA GLU A 20 15.13 -11.54 2.85
C GLU A 20 15.86 -10.23 2.60
N GLY A 21 17.04 -10.07 3.22
CA GLY A 21 17.91 -8.92 3.05
C GLY A 21 17.62 -7.74 3.97
N ILE A 22 16.74 -7.91 4.97
CA ILE A 22 16.59 -6.96 6.07
C ILE A 22 17.76 -7.16 7.06
N PRO A 23 18.44 -6.09 7.53
CA PRO A 23 19.53 -6.20 8.49
C PRO A 23 19.10 -6.78 9.83
N ALA A 24 20.05 -7.35 10.57
CA ALA A 24 19.86 -7.75 11.96
C ALA A 24 19.61 -6.53 12.87
N HIS A 25 18.99 -6.79 14.01
CA HIS A 25 18.72 -5.83 15.09
C HIS A 25 17.70 -4.73 14.75
N VAL A 26 16.84 -4.93 13.75
CA VAL A 26 15.64 -4.10 13.60
C VAL A 26 14.68 -4.47 14.73
N GLN A 27 14.43 -3.53 15.65
CA GLN A 27 13.46 -3.71 16.73
C GLN A 27 12.06 -3.69 16.16
N VAL A 28 11.47 -4.87 15.99
CA VAL A 28 10.12 -5.07 15.48
C VAL A 28 9.63 -6.45 15.87
N GLY A 29 8.41 -6.54 16.37
CA GLY A 29 7.79 -7.78 16.78
C GLY A 29 6.32 -7.86 16.36
N ALA A 30 5.62 -8.81 16.96
CA ALA A 30 4.20 -9.02 16.65
C ALA A 30 3.32 -7.80 16.99
N VAL A 31 3.70 -7.01 17.99
CA VAL A 31 2.92 -5.85 18.43
C VAL A 31 2.91 -4.77 17.35
N GLU A 32 4.07 -4.37 16.85
CA GLU A 32 4.23 -3.33 15.85
C GLU A 32 3.59 -3.75 14.52
N ILE A 33 3.76 -5.00 14.11
CA ILE A 33 3.16 -5.54 12.89
C ILE A 33 1.63 -5.60 13.03
N SER A 34 1.11 -6.05 14.18
CA SER A 34 -0.33 -6.10 14.44
C SER A 34 -0.96 -4.70 14.45
N GLU A 35 -0.25 -3.68 14.91
CA GLU A 35 -0.72 -2.30 14.88
C GLU A 35 -0.87 -1.80 13.44
N GLU A 36 0.08 -2.04 12.56
CA GLU A 36 -0.03 -1.69 11.14
C GLU A 36 -1.18 -2.46 10.46
N LEU A 37 -1.37 -3.74 10.80
CA LEU A 37 -2.52 -4.52 10.34
C LEU A 37 -3.85 -3.96 10.86
N ARG A 38 -3.90 -3.50 12.12
CA ARG A 38 -5.05 -2.81 12.70
C ARG A 38 -5.35 -1.52 11.95
N ARG A 39 -4.35 -0.67 11.67
CA ARG A 39 -4.48 0.57 10.88
C ARG A 39 -5.11 0.30 9.52
N ARG A 40 -4.69 -0.76 8.81
CA ARG A 40 -5.26 -1.17 7.51
C ARG A 40 -6.76 -1.47 7.58
N ARG A 41 -7.28 -1.87 8.73
CA ARG A 41 -8.72 -2.19 8.91
C ARG A 41 -9.58 -0.98 9.21
N LEU A 42 -9.00 0.15 9.58
CA LEU A 42 -9.72 1.38 9.90
C LEU A 42 -10.38 2.00 8.64
N GLY A 43 -11.31 2.90 8.90
CA GLY A 43 -11.95 3.74 7.89
C GLY A 43 -13.45 3.48 7.73
N ALA A 44 -14.18 4.56 7.44
CA ALA A 44 -15.60 4.53 7.09
C ALA A 44 -15.80 3.86 5.71
N GLY A 45 -16.99 3.31 5.48
CA GLY A 45 -17.32 2.64 4.23
C GLY A 45 -16.89 1.16 4.16
N ARG A 46 -16.29 0.64 5.23
CA ARG A 46 -15.88 -0.76 5.33
C ARG A 46 -17.07 -1.68 5.53
N GLY A 47 -17.02 -2.88 4.94
CA GLY A 47 -18.01 -3.91 5.13
C GLY A 47 -17.97 -4.54 6.54
N ALA A 48 -19.05 -5.19 6.93
CA ALA A 48 -19.20 -5.82 8.25
C ALA A 48 -18.07 -6.84 8.59
N ARG A 49 -17.41 -7.42 7.57
CA ARG A 49 -16.30 -8.35 7.77
C ARG A 49 -15.15 -7.71 8.57
N MET A 50 -14.87 -6.43 8.32
CA MET A 50 -13.74 -5.74 8.95
C MET A 50 -13.90 -5.52 10.46
N SER A 51 -15.13 -5.58 10.99
CA SER A 51 -15.39 -5.42 12.42
C SER A 51 -15.04 -6.65 13.26
N PHE A 52 -15.02 -7.84 12.64
CA PHE A 52 -14.75 -9.12 13.33
C PHE A 52 -13.55 -9.90 12.75
N GLU A 53 -12.93 -9.44 11.66
CA GLU A 53 -11.73 -10.06 11.12
C GLU A 53 -10.53 -9.74 12.02
N ALA A 54 -10.11 -10.73 12.81
CA ALA A 54 -8.85 -10.67 13.53
C ALA A 54 -7.75 -11.24 12.62
N ASP A 55 -6.68 -10.48 12.41
CA ASP A 55 -5.49 -10.97 11.74
C ASP A 55 -4.66 -11.78 12.75
N GLU A 56 -4.78 -13.12 12.72
CA GLU A 56 -3.98 -14.01 13.56
C GLU A 56 -2.54 -14.04 13.05
N LEU A 57 -1.68 -13.22 13.65
CA LEU A 57 -0.30 -13.05 13.24
C LEU A 57 0.61 -14.08 13.93
N GLU A 58 1.39 -14.83 13.14
CA GLU A 58 2.46 -15.70 13.61
C GLU A 58 3.78 -15.31 12.94
N LEU A 59 4.82 -15.07 13.73
CA LEU A 59 6.19 -14.87 13.28
C LEU A 59 6.90 -16.24 13.27
N LEU A 60 7.11 -16.81 12.09
CA LEU A 60 7.58 -18.19 11.94
C LEU A 60 9.10 -18.29 11.91
N ALA A 61 9.80 -17.31 11.35
CA ALA A 61 11.26 -17.33 11.19
C ALA A 61 11.83 -15.92 11.09
N GLY A 62 13.13 -15.77 11.40
CA GLY A 62 13.91 -14.55 11.24
C GLY A 62 13.76 -13.53 12.37
N PHE A 63 13.08 -13.87 13.46
CA PHE A 63 12.88 -13.02 14.63
C PHE A 63 13.33 -13.71 15.92
N ARG A 64 13.88 -12.92 16.85
CA ARG A 64 14.17 -13.36 18.21
C ARG A 64 14.11 -12.18 19.17
N HIS A 65 13.40 -12.35 20.29
CA HIS A 65 13.29 -11.34 21.35
C HIS A 65 12.86 -9.94 20.87
N GLY A 66 12.00 -9.87 19.84
CA GLY A 66 11.49 -8.60 19.32
C GLY A 66 12.40 -7.90 18.31
N GLU A 67 13.39 -8.61 17.74
CA GLU A 67 14.27 -8.07 16.72
C GLU A 67 14.52 -9.06 15.58
N THR A 68 14.93 -8.53 14.42
CA THR A 68 15.35 -9.33 13.26
C THR A 68 16.74 -9.91 13.45
N LEU A 69 17.00 -11.07 12.82
CA LEU A 69 18.27 -11.80 12.89
C LEU A 69 19.20 -11.59 11.68
N GLY A 70 18.72 -10.88 10.62
CA GLY A 70 19.40 -10.83 9.33
C GLY A 70 19.11 -12.02 8.43
N ASP A 71 18.38 -13.01 8.95
CA ASP A 71 17.95 -14.21 8.23
C ASP A 71 16.67 -13.95 7.41
N PRO A 72 16.30 -14.85 6.49
CA PRO A 72 14.99 -14.78 5.85
C PRO A 72 13.85 -14.80 6.86
N LEU A 73 12.93 -13.84 6.72
CA LEU A 73 11.75 -13.71 7.54
C LEU A 73 10.58 -14.49 6.95
N ALA A 74 9.78 -15.12 7.80
CA ALA A 74 8.53 -15.76 7.43
C ALA A 74 7.41 -15.39 8.41
N ILE A 75 6.28 -14.95 7.86
CA ILE A 75 5.09 -14.51 8.60
C ILE A 75 3.87 -15.24 8.07
N ARG A 76 3.03 -15.72 8.98
CA ARG A 76 1.71 -16.25 8.68
C ARG A 76 0.63 -15.32 9.24
N ILE A 77 -0.40 -15.04 8.44
CA ILE A 77 -1.59 -14.30 8.85
C ILE A 77 -2.81 -15.18 8.62
N GLY A 78 -3.38 -15.73 9.69
CA GLY A 78 -4.52 -16.63 9.64
C GLY A 78 -5.78 -15.95 9.13
N ASN A 79 -6.64 -16.72 8.48
CA ASN A 79 -7.95 -16.26 8.03
C ASN A 79 -9.04 -16.77 8.98
N SER A 80 -9.69 -15.88 9.71
CA SER A 80 -10.72 -16.21 10.72
C SER A 80 -11.92 -16.95 10.17
N GLU A 81 -12.19 -16.85 8.87
CA GLU A 81 -13.29 -17.58 8.23
C GLU A 81 -12.88 -18.96 7.65
N TRP A 82 -11.62 -19.39 7.81
CA TRP A 82 -11.08 -20.62 7.22
C TRP A 82 -11.95 -21.85 7.47
N GLU A 83 -12.41 -22.07 8.69
CA GLU A 83 -13.21 -23.24 9.04
C GLU A 83 -14.50 -23.35 8.21
N LYS A 84 -15.08 -22.21 7.79
CA LYS A 84 -16.28 -22.17 6.94
C LYS A 84 -15.97 -22.44 5.47
N TRP A 85 -14.71 -22.34 5.07
CA TRP A 85 -14.23 -22.50 3.70
C TRP A 85 -13.38 -23.74 3.49
N ARG A 86 -13.10 -24.49 4.55
CA ARG A 86 -12.14 -25.59 4.58
C ARG A 86 -12.39 -26.64 3.49
N THR A 87 -13.67 -27.00 3.24
CA THR A 87 -14.02 -27.95 2.18
C THR A 87 -13.92 -27.29 0.81
N VAL A 88 -14.47 -26.09 0.63
CA VAL A 88 -14.53 -25.38 -0.66
C VAL A 88 -13.15 -24.95 -1.17
N MET A 89 -12.24 -24.60 -0.25
CA MET A 89 -10.88 -24.16 -0.55
C MET A 89 -9.82 -25.18 -0.11
N ALA A 90 -10.20 -26.46 0.00
CA ALA A 90 -9.26 -27.51 0.35
C ALA A 90 -8.12 -27.62 -0.69
N PRO A 91 -6.84 -27.73 -0.27
CA PRO A 91 -5.72 -27.88 -1.19
C PRO A 91 -5.64 -29.31 -1.80
N GLY A 92 -6.28 -30.28 -1.17
CA GLY A 92 -6.36 -31.66 -1.64
C GLY A 92 -7.66 -31.94 -2.41
N PRO A 93 -7.75 -33.13 -3.04
CA PRO A 93 -8.97 -33.54 -3.71
C PRO A 93 -10.19 -33.55 -2.77
N VAL A 94 -11.33 -33.08 -3.25
CA VAL A 94 -12.62 -33.10 -2.54
C VAL A 94 -13.61 -33.86 -3.40
N ALA A 95 -14.36 -34.79 -2.82
CA ALA A 95 -15.37 -35.53 -3.54
C ALA A 95 -16.56 -34.61 -3.91
N PRO A 96 -17.18 -34.76 -5.09
CA PRO A 96 -18.30 -33.91 -5.50
C PRO A 96 -19.47 -33.92 -4.52
N GLU A 97 -19.71 -35.04 -3.85
CA GLU A 97 -20.72 -35.17 -2.80
C GLU A 97 -20.46 -34.29 -1.58
N ASP A 98 -19.18 -34.06 -1.22
CA ASP A 98 -18.81 -33.18 -0.11
C ASP A 98 -18.97 -31.69 -0.44
N LEU A 99 -19.01 -31.34 -1.73
CA LEU A 99 -19.32 -29.99 -2.20
C LEU A 99 -20.81 -29.76 -2.41
N ALA A 100 -21.57 -30.85 -2.57
CA ALA A 100 -23.00 -30.78 -2.83
C ALA A 100 -23.76 -30.09 -1.66
N GLY A 101 -24.58 -29.11 -1.96
CA GLY A 101 -25.33 -28.34 -0.96
C GLY A 101 -24.55 -27.20 -0.26
N HIS A 102 -23.25 -27.07 -0.49
CA HIS A 102 -22.52 -25.92 0.00
C HIS A 102 -22.76 -24.71 -0.90
N ALA A 103 -23.50 -23.71 -0.43
CA ALA A 103 -23.77 -22.48 -1.20
C ALA A 103 -22.45 -21.74 -1.63
N ARG A 104 -21.36 -21.90 -0.86
CA ARG A 104 -20.05 -21.34 -1.18
C ARG A 104 -19.34 -22.08 -2.30
N ALA A 105 -19.71 -23.31 -2.61
CA ALA A 105 -19.15 -24.10 -3.71
C ALA A 105 -19.78 -23.78 -5.06
N ALA A 106 -20.85 -22.97 -5.11
CA ALA A 106 -21.48 -22.57 -6.36
C ALA A 106 -20.46 -21.89 -7.29
N ALA A 107 -20.41 -22.35 -8.55
CA ALA A 107 -19.50 -21.84 -9.56
C ALA A 107 -19.79 -20.34 -9.84
N LEU A 108 -18.73 -19.55 -9.98
CA LEU A 108 -18.80 -18.11 -10.24
C LEU A 108 -18.63 -17.84 -11.74
N THR A 109 -19.69 -18.09 -12.52
CA THR A 109 -19.68 -18.01 -13.99
C THR A 109 -20.03 -16.62 -14.56
N ARG A 110 -20.35 -15.64 -13.70
CA ARG A 110 -20.76 -14.28 -14.09
C ARG A 110 -19.71 -13.25 -13.65
N PRO A 111 -18.61 -13.07 -14.41
CA PRO A 111 -17.48 -12.25 -14.03
C PRO A 111 -17.89 -10.79 -13.77
N ARG A 112 -17.25 -10.15 -12.81
CA ARG A 112 -17.50 -8.74 -12.45
C ARG A 112 -16.78 -7.80 -13.40
N PRO A 113 -17.48 -6.83 -14.01
CA PRO A 113 -16.82 -5.75 -14.77
C PRO A 113 -15.82 -5.00 -13.86
N GLY A 114 -14.64 -4.73 -14.41
CA GLY A 114 -13.59 -4.01 -13.68
C GLY A 114 -12.79 -4.84 -12.67
N HIS A 115 -13.05 -6.13 -12.53
CA HIS A 115 -12.28 -7.09 -11.75
C HIS A 115 -11.38 -7.97 -12.63
N ALA A 116 -10.49 -8.73 -12.03
CA ALA A 116 -9.61 -9.67 -12.74
C ALA A 116 -10.34 -10.93 -13.25
N ASP A 117 -11.60 -11.13 -12.90
CA ASP A 117 -12.35 -12.37 -13.08
C ASP A 117 -12.22 -12.92 -14.51
N LEU A 118 -12.73 -12.22 -15.52
CA LEU A 118 -12.74 -12.70 -16.89
C LEU A 118 -11.32 -12.85 -17.48
N ALA A 119 -10.48 -11.83 -17.33
CA ALA A 119 -9.11 -11.88 -17.87
C ALA A 119 -8.27 -12.98 -17.20
N GLY A 120 -8.50 -13.24 -15.92
CA GLY A 120 -7.85 -14.32 -15.19
C GLY A 120 -8.33 -15.70 -15.64
N MET A 121 -9.63 -15.88 -15.79
CA MET A 121 -10.21 -17.12 -16.36
C MET A 121 -9.58 -17.43 -17.72
N GLN A 122 -9.56 -16.45 -18.62
CA GLN A 122 -8.98 -16.60 -19.96
C GLN A 122 -7.47 -16.92 -19.93
N LYS A 123 -6.72 -16.28 -18.99
CA LYS A 123 -5.27 -16.45 -18.89
C LYS A 123 -4.87 -17.82 -18.35
N TYR A 124 -5.62 -18.33 -17.38
CA TYR A 124 -5.26 -19.53 -16.64
C TYR A 124 -6.15 -20.74 -16.96
N ASP A 125 -7.02 -20.62 -17.96
CA ASP A 125 -7.91 -21.67 -18.46
C ASP A 125 -8.84 -22.21 -17.35
N PHE A 126 -9.51 -21.29 -16.64
CA PHE A 126 -10.50 -21.64 -15.63
C PHE A 126 -11.94 -21.43 -16.14
N ASP A 127 -12.83 -22.35 -15.83
CA ASP A 127 -14.25 -22.29 -16.16
C ASP A 127 -15.06 -21.38 -15.22
N GLU A 128 -14.48 -20.95 -14.11
CA GLU A 128 -15.10 -20.07 -13.12
C GLU A 128 -14.11 -19.04 -12.53
N ALA A 129 -14.65 -17.97 -11.94
CA ALA A 129 -13.83 -16.87 -11.43
C ALA A 129 -13.25 -17.08 -10.02
N ARG A 130 -13.62 -18.13 -9.27
CA ARG A 130 -13.16 -18.32 -7.89
C ARG A 130 -11.65 -18.36 -7.74
N PRO A 131 -10.87 -19.16 -8.49
CA PRO A 131 -9.43 -19.22 -8.34
C PRO A 131 -8.77 -17.84 -8.52
N ILE A 132 -9.34 -17.03 -9.42
CA ILE A 132 -8.83 -15.67 -9.69
C ILE A 132 -9.23 -14.70 -8.57
N LEU A 133 -10.49 -14.73 -8.16
CA LEU A 133 -11.05 -13.86 -7.12
C LEU A 133 -10.30 -14.00 -5.80
N GLU A 134 -9.98 -15.22 -5.41
CA GLU A 134 -9.33 -15.53 -4.13
C GLU A 134 -7.96 -14.87 -4.02
N ARG A 135 -7.15 -14.89 -5.08
CA ARG A 135 -5.82 -14.25 -5.08
C ARG A 135 -5.86 -12.77 -5.44
N ALA A 136 -6.78 -12.33 -6.30
CA ALA A 136 -6.93 -10.92 -6.69
C ALA A 136 -7.58 -10.05 -5.59
N SER A 137 -8.01 -10.66 -4.50
CA SER A 137 -8.63 -9.98 -3.36
C SER A 137 -7.67 -9.02 -2.67
N ALA A 138 -8.18 -7.86 -2.23
CA ALA A 138 -7.44 -6.91 -1.40
C ALA A 138 -7.02 -7.50 -0.02
N ARG A 139 -7.51 -8.68 0.37
CA ARG A 139 -7.04 -9.40 1.57
C ARG A 139 -5.53 -9.65 1.52
N GLU A 140 -4.98 -9.93 0.35
CA GLU A 140 -3.54 -10.13 0.11
C GLU A 140 -2.68 -8.97 0.63
N THR A 141 -3.20 -7.74 0.63
CA THR A 141 -2.47 -6.57 1.12
C THR A 141 -2.12 -6.62 2.61
N ALA A 142 -2.77 -7.49 3.40
CA ALA A 142 -2.36 -7.71 4.79
C ALA A 142 -0.92 -8.24 4.88
N ALA A 143 -0.54 -9.17 3.99
CA ALA A 143 0.84 -9.67 3.90
C ALA A 143 1.83 -8.55 3.54
N ARG A 144 1.48 -7.65 2.61
CA ARG A 144 2.32 -6.50 2.25
C ARG A 144 2.46 -5.51 3.41
N VAL A 145 1.39 -5.24 4.15
CA VAL A 145 1.40 -4.33 5.30
C VAL A 145 2.27 -4.91 6.43
N ALA A 146 2.21 -6.22 6.68
CA ALA A 146 3.09 -6.87 7.65
C ALA A 146 4.57 -6.70 7.30
N LEU A 147 4.95 -6.90 6.03
CA LEU A 147 6.32 -6.66 5.56
C LEU A 147 6.68 -5.17 5.58
N GLY A 148 5.73 -4.30 5.22
CA GLY A 148 5.89 -2.85 5.28
C GLY A 148 6.14 -2.32 6.69
N ALA A 149 5.56 -2.94 7.72
CA ALA A 149 5.82 -2.60 9.12
C ALA A 149 7.31 -2.80 9.48
N ILE A 150 7.90 -3.90 9.01
CA ILE A 150 9.34 -4.19 9.20
C ILE A 150 10.20 -3.17 8.47
N ALA A 151 9.85 -2.85 7.21
CA ALA A 151 10.56 -1.84 6.42
C ALA A 151 10.47 -0.44 7.06
N LYS A 152 9.31 -0.02 7.57
CA LYS A 152 9.13 1.23 8.33
C LYS A 152 10.00 1.27 9.59
N ALA A 153 10.02 0.16 10.35
CA ALA A 153 10.86 0.05 11.55
C ALA A 153 12.35 0.18 11.20
N PHE A 154 12.82 -0.52 10.17
CA PHE A 154 14.20 -0.42 9.68
C PHE A 154 14.54 1.02 9.26
N LEU A 155 13.72 1.66 8.44
CA LEU A 155 13.94 3.01 7.94
C LEU A 155 14.02 4.03 9.08
N LYS A 156 13.10 3.93 10.04
CA LYS A 156 13.08 4.82 11.22
C LYS A 156 14.32 4.65 12.08
N GLN A 157 14.70 3.39 12.37
CA GLN A 157 15.81 3.09 13.28
C GLN A 157 17.18 3.33 12.64
N SER A 158 17.34 3.12 11.35
CA SER A 158 18.62 3.31 10.65
C SER A 158 18.84 4.72 10.12
N LEU A 159 17.79 5.39 9.64
CA LEU A 159 17.89 6.64 8.88
C LEU A 159 17.01 7.78 9.42
N GLY A 160 16.15 7.53 10.39
CA GLY A 160 15.17 8.51 10.87
C GLY A 160 14.02 8.79 9.88
N ILE A 161 13.83 7.94 8.88
CA ILE A 161 12.77 8.13 7.88
C ILE A 161 11.43 7.70 8.47
N GLU A 162 10.44 8.58 8.37
CA GLU A 162 9.06 8.31 8.80
C GLU A 162 8.10 8.42 7.60
N VAL A 163 7.18 7.45 7.47
CA VAL A 163 6.23 7.36 6.37
C VAL A 163 4.81 7.40 6.91
N LEU A 164 3.99 8.28 6.37
CA LEU A 164 2.57 8.40 6.68
C LEU A 164 1.74 8.62 5.43
N SER A 165 0.43 8.42 5.52
CA SER A 165 -0.50 8.72 4.43
C SER A 165 -1.77 9.40 4.94
N HIS A 166 -2.42 10.15 4.06
CA HIS A 166 -3.75 10.68 4.29
C HIS A 166 -4.58 10.67 3.00
N VAL A 167 -5.89 10.77 3.14
CA VAL A 167 -6.80 10.84 1.99
C VAL A 167 -6.95 12.28 1.54
N VAL A 168 -6.68 12.54 0.26
CA VAL A 168 -6.79 13.88 -0.34
C VAL A 168 -8.03 14.04 -1.21
N SER A 169 -8.61 12.94 -1.73
CA SER A 169 -9.93 13.00 -2.36
C SER A 169 -10.69 11.69 -2.21
N LEU A 170 -12.02 11.77 -2.22
CA LEU A 170 -12.91 10.62 -2.14
C LEU A 170 -14.17 10.93 -2.95
N GLY A 171 -14.43 10.13 -4.01
CA GLY A 171 -15.45 10.46 -4.98
C GLY A 171 -15.27 11.89 -5.53
N PRO A 172 -16.30 12.71 -5.53
CA PRO A 172 -16.24 14.11 -6.00
C PRO A 172 -15.67 15.09 -4.95
N VAL A 173 -15.38 14.64 -3.73
CA VAL A 173 -14.93 15.49 -2.63
C VAL A 173 -13.41 15.49 -2.55
N SER A 174 -12.80 16.68 -2.67
CA SER A 174 -11.34 16.86 -2.54
C SER A 174 -11.01 17.82 -1.39
N ALA A 175 -9.89 17.54 -0.71
CA ALA A 175 -9.31 18.45 0.26
C ALA A 175 -8.67 19.66 -0.46
N PRO A 176 -8.72 20.85 0.12
CA PRO A 176 -8.01 21.99 -0.41
C PRO A 176 -6.50 21.76 -0.33
N ASN A 177 -5.76 22.42 -1.21
CA ASN A 177 -4.31 22.54 -1.02
C ASN A 177 -4.02 23.31 0.27
N GLY A 178 -3.37 22.68 1.21
CA GLY A 178 -3.08 23.25 2.53
C GLY A 178 -1.76 22.72 3.10
N PRO A 179 -1.45 23.03 4.38
CA PRO A 179 -0.32 22.45 5.07
C PRO A 179 -0.37 20.91 5.04
N ARG A 180 0.75 20.29 4.78
CA ARG A 180 0.87 18.82 4.79
C ARG A 180 0.92 18.33 6.22
N PRO A 181 0.26 17.21 6.53
CA PRO A 181 0.41 16.58 7.84
C PRO A 181 1.83 16.06 8.01
N ASP A 182 2.38 16.21 9.20
CA ASP A 182 3.69 15.66 9.57
C ASP A 182 3.55 14.38 10.41
N PRO A 183 4.67 13.70 10.76
CA PRO A 183 4.61 12.45 11.52
C PRO A 183 3.89 12.56 12.88
N SER A 184 3.83 13.74 13.52
CA SER A 184 3.11 13.94 14.78
C SER A 184 1.58 13.90 14.60
N ASP A 185 1.10 14.14 13.38
CA ASP A 185 -0.33 14.07 13.04
C ASP A 185 -0.87 12.65 12.88
N LEU A 186 -0.01 11.62 12.84
CA LEU A 186 -0.41 10.26 12.48
C LEU A 186 -1.55 9.72 13.35
N THR A 187 -1.48 9.93 14.66
CA THR A 187 -2.54 9.49 15.59
C THR A 187 -3.87 10.19 15.29
N ARG A 188 -3.86 11.47 14.95
CA ARG A 188 -5.04 12.24 14.59
C ARG A 188 -5.63 11.76 13.24
N ILE A 189 -4.77 11.47 12.28
CA ILE A 189 -5.19 10.94 10.96
C ILE A 189 -5.82 9.54 11.13
N ASP A 190 -5.21 8.66 11.91
CA ASP A 190 -5.72 7.32 12.14
C ASP A 190 -7.05 7.32 12.93
N ALA A 191 -7.29 8.33 13.75
CA ALA A 191 -8.56 8.53 14.45
C ALA A 191 -9.67 9.11 13.55
N ASP A 192 -9.32 9.71 12.41
CA ASP A 192 -10.29 10.26 11.47
C ASP A 192 -10.99 9.14 10.67
N PRO A 193 -12.31 9.16 10.52
CA PRO A 193 -13.06 8.08 9.89
C PRO A 193 -12.71 7.83 8.41
N VAL A 194 -12.13 8.80 7.73
CA VAL A 194 -11.67 8.67 6.32
C VAL A 194 -10.18 8.94 6.17
N ARG A 195 -9.44 9.10 7.28
CA ARG A 195 -8.01 9.42 7.28
C ARG A 195 -7.67 10.71 6.52
N CYS A 196 -8.56 11.69 6.56
CA CYS A 196 -8.35 13.01 5.94
C CYS A 196 -7.72 13.97 6.96
N ALA A 197 -6.65 14.67 6.58
CA ALA A 197 -5.98 15.63 7.46
C ALA A 197 -6.83 16.90 7.72
N ASP A 198 -7.75 17.23 6.79
CA ASP A 198 -8.68 18.36 6.93
C ASP A 198 -10.04 17.90 7.48
N SER A 199 -10.39 18.33 8.67
CA SER A 199 -11.60 17.89 9.38
C SER A 199 -12.91 18.35 8.73
N VAL A 200 -12.91 19.45 7.98
CA VAL A 200 -14.10 19.93 7.27
C VAL A 200 -14.36 19.04 6.06
N THR A 201 -13.31 18.74 5.31
CA THR A 201 -13.38 17.82 4.17
C THR A 201 -13.71 16.39 4.61
N SER A 202 -13.17 15.93 5.74
CA SER A 202 -13.49 14.62 6.31
C SER A 202 -14.99 14.42 6.48
N LYS A 203 -15.68 15.39 7.08
CA LYS A 203 -17.16 15.34 7.26
C LYS A 203 -17.90 15.24 5.92
N ARG A 204 -17.45 15.94 4.90
CA ARG A 204 -18.03 15.88 3.55
C ARG A 204 -17.78 14.52 2.89
N MET A 205 -16.58 13.96 3.05
CA MET A 205 -16.25 12.63 2.55
C MET A 205 -17.09 11.53 3.23
N VAL A 206 -17.32 11.62 4.54
CA VAL A 206 -18.20 10.71 5.27
C VAL A 206 -19.63 10.79 4.74
N ALA A 207 -20.15 12.00 4.53
CA ALA A 207 -21.49 12.19 3.97
C ALA A 207 -21.61 11.58 2.55
N GLU A 208 -20.58 11.69 1.73
CA GLU A 208 -20.53 11.10 0.39
C GLU A 208 -20.54 9.56 0.43
N ILE A 209 -19.79 8.95 1.37
CA ILE A 209 -19.83 7.49 1.58
C ILE A 209 -21.26 7.04 1.94
N GLU A 210 -21.95 7.76 2.81
CA GLU A 210 -23.33 7.42 3.23
C GLU A 210 -24.32 7.59 2.07
N ALA A 211 -24.17 8.61 1.25
CA ALA A 211 -24.98 8.81 0.05
C ALA A 211 -24.77 7.66 -0.94
N CYS A 212 -23.54 7.35 -1.26
CA CYS A 212 -23.15 6.26 -2.15
C CYS A 212 -23.65 4.89 -1.65
N ARG A 213 -23.59 4.63 -0.33
CA ARG A 213 -24.13 3.42 0.29
C ARG A 213 -25.64 3.28 0.06
N LYS A 214 -26.40 4.36 0.23
CA LYS A 214 -27.86 4.37 0.00
C LYS A 214 -28.22 4.09 -1.46
N GLU A 215 -27.38 4.52 -2.39
CA GLU A 215 -27.54 4.30 -3.82
C GLU A 215 -27.12 2.90 -4.28
N GLY A 216 -26.48 2.11 -3.40
CA GLY A 216 -25.98 0.78 -3.72
C GLY A 216 -24.77 0.82 -4.67
N ASP A 217 -23.88 1.79 -4.49
CA ASP A 217 -22.72 2.00 -5.34
C ASP A 217 -21.40 1.98 -4.54
N THR A 218 -20.26 2.25 -5.18
CA THR A 218 -18.92 2.23 -4.59
C THR A 218 -18.13 3.49 -4.96
N LEU A 219 -17.20 3.89 -4.10
CA LEU A 219 -16.38 5.09 -4.28
C LEU A 219 -14.89 4.75 -4.40
N GLY A 220 -14.22 5.47 -5.29
CA GLY A 220 -12.77 5.58 -5.36
C GLY A 220 -12.28 6.88 -4.73
N GLY A 221 -10.98 7.15 -4.86
CA GLY A 221 -10.37 8.37 -4.36
C GLY A 221 -8.86 8.37 -4.52
N VAL A 222 -8.22 9.34 -3.89
CA VAL A 222 -6.76 9.54 -3.95
C VAL A 222 -6.19 9.58 -2.54
N VAL A 223 -5.15 8.79 -2.32
CA VAL A 223 -4.32 8.86 -1.12
C VAL A 223 -3.01 9.56 -1.45
N GLU A 224 -2.49 10.34 -0.53
CA GLU A 224 -1.16 10.92 -0.58
C GLU A 224 -0.29 10.26 0.48
N VAL A 225 0.88 9.77 0.08
CA VAL A 225 1.91 9.25 0.98
C VAL A 225 3.03 10.26 1.08
N LEU A 226 3.42 10.56 2.30
CA LEU A 226 4.51 11.45 2.64
C LEU A 226 5.60 10.66 3.35
N ALA A 227 6.86 10.89 2.96
CA ALA A 227 7.99 10.34 3.71
C ALA A 227 8.97 11.46 4.05
N TYR A 228 9.29 11.54 5.34
CA TYR A 228 10.12 12.55 5.97
C TYR A 228 11.49 12.00 6.30
N GLY A 229 12.50 12.85 6.35
CA GLY A 229 13.85 12.47 6.76
C GLY A 229 14.65 11.72 5.68
N LEU A 230 14.24 11.75 4.42
CA LEU A 230 14.98 11.08 3.35
C LEU A 230 16.34 11.77 3.13
N PRO A 231 17.45 11.00 3.10
CA PRO A 231 18.71 11.54 2.59
C PRO A 231 18.61 11.79 1.09
N ALA A 232 19.33 12.78 0.59
CA ALA A 232 19.47 12.98 -0.86
C ALA A 232 20.20 11.78 -1.51
N GLY A 233 19.76 11.39 -2.72
CA GLY A 233 20.47 10.41 -3.54
C GLY A 233 20.07 8.95 -3.31
N LEU A 234 18.88 8.65 -2.77
CA LEU A 234 18.28 7.32 -2.89
C LEU A 234 17.76 7.15 -4.32
N GLY A 235 17.93 5.96 -4.89
CA GLY A 235 17.64 5.69 -6.30
C GLY A 235 18.80 6.11 -7.21
N SER A 236 18.56 6.19 -8.52
CA SER A 236 19.60 6.51 -9.51
C SER A 236 19.02 7.13 -10.77
N HIS A 237 19.80 8.00 -11.40
CA HIS A 237 19.48 8.56 -12.72
C HIS A 237 20.00 7.68 -13.88
N SER A 238 20.84 6.70 -13.59
CA SER A 238 21.65 5.99 -14.59
C SER A 238 20.85 4.98 -15.41
N GLN A 239 19.79 4.38 -14.84
CA GLN A 239 18.94 3.40 -15.51
C GLN A 239 17.49 3.53 -15.02
N GLY A 240 16.52 3.25 -15.92
CA GLY A 240 15.10 3.41 -15.63
C GLY A 240 14.57 2.55 -14.47
N ASP A 241 15.03 1.31 -14.37
CA ASP A 241 14.69 0.37 -13.30
C ASP A 241 15.33 0.67 -11.94
N ARG A 242 16.31 1.57 -11.92
CA ARG A 242 16.97 2.04 -10.70
C ARG A 242 16.45 3.38 -10.20
N ARG A 243 15.59 4.04 -10.97
CA ARG A 243 14.96 5.31 -10.59
C ARG A 243 14.01 5.09 -9.42
N LEU A 244 14.11 5.93 -8.39
CA LEU A 244 13.24 5.88 -7.21
C LEU A 244 11.77 6.10 -7.59
N ASP A 245 11.49 7.10 -8.42
CA ASP A 245 10.14 7.41 -8.90
C ASP A 245 9.53 6.22 -9.68
N ALA A 246 10.30 5.57 -10.54
CA ALA A 246 9.84 4.41 -11.30
C ALA A 246 9.54 3.20 -10.41
N ARG A 247 10.40 2.91 -9.43
CA ARG A 247 10.18 1.82 -8.46
C ARG A 247 8.96 2.09 -7.59
N LEU A 248 8.81 3.31 -7.08
CA LEU A 248 7.65 3.72 -6.29
C LEU A 248 6.36 3.64 -7.11
N ALA A 249 6.37 4.14 -8.35
CA ALA A 249 5.22 4.06 -9.25
C ALA A 249 4.81 2.60 -9.51
N GLY A 250 5.77 1.72 -9.81
CA GLY A 250 5.54 0.29 -10.02
C GLY A 250 4.96 -0.40 -8.80
N ALA A 251 5.51 -0.13 -7.62
CA ALA A 251 5.04 -0.70 -6.36
C ALA A 251 3.60 -0.26 -6.01
N LEU A 252 3.29 1.02 -6.19
CA LEU A 252 1.96 1.57 -5.94
C LEU A 252 0.94 1.09 -6.99
N MET A 253 1.30 1.06 -8.28
CA MET A 253 0.45 0.50 -9.34
C MET A 253 0.16 -0.99 -9.14
N GLY A 254 1.03 -1.71 -8.42
CA GLY A 254 0.84 -3.11 -8.03
C GLY A 254 -0.18 -3.32 -6.89
N ILE A 255 -0.73 -2.27 -6.30
CA ILE A 255 -1.83 -2.36 -5.33
C ILE A 255 -3.16 -2.52 -6.07
N GLN A 256 -4.03 -3.40 -5.57
CA GLN A 256 -5.35 -3.63 -6.16
C GLN A 256 -6.12 -2.32 -6.31
N ALA A 257 -6.78 -2.17 -7.45
CA ALA A 257 -7.61 -1.02 -7.84
C ALA A 257 -6.86 0.31 -8.07
N ILE A 258 -5.57 0.42 -7.88
CA ILE A 258 -4.82 1.62 -8.26
C ILE A 258 -4.78 1.76 -9.78
N LYS A 259 -5.05 2.96 -10.29
CA LYS A 259 -5.13 3.30 -11.72
C LYS A 259 -4.26 4.48 -12.12
N GLY A 260 -3.65 5.16 -11.17
CA GLY A 260 -2.75 6.26 -11.43
C GLY A 260 -1.83 6.52 -10.25
N VAL A 261 -0.61 7.00 -10.56
CA VAL A 261 0.39 7.43 -9.58
C VAL A 261 0.94 8.76 -10.02
N GLU A 262 1.15 9.67 -9.07
CA GLU A 262 1.58 11.04 -9.32
C GLU A 262 2.61 11.46 -8.26
N PHE A 263 3.69 12.12 -8.70
CA PHE A 263 4.73 12.65 -7.83
C PHE A 263 4.65 14.18 -7.76
N GLY A 264 4.71 14.72 -6.56
CA GLY A 264 4.64 16.16 -6.39
C GLY A 264 3.34 16.74 -6.93
N ASP A 265 3.46 17.76 -7.77
CA ASP A 265 2.32 18.38 -8.45
C ASP A 265 1.89 17.61 -9.72
N GLY A 266 2.61 16.53 -10.08
CA GLY A 266 2.24 15.55 -11.09
C GLY A 266 1.75 16.16 -12.41
N PHE A 267 0.51 15.88 -12.80
CA PHE A 267 -0.07 16.41 -14.04
C PHE A 267 -0.21 17.94 -14.05
N ASP A 268 -0.31 18.60 -12.90
CA ASP A 268 -0.42 20.06 -12.85
C ASP A 268 0.88 20.77 -13.23
N LEU A 269 2.04 20.09 -13.11
CA LEU A 269 3.31 20.62 -13.63
C LEU A 269 3.28 20.86 -15.15
N THR A 270 2.56 20.02 -15.89
CA THR A 270 2.49 20.13 -17.36
C THR A 270 1.78 21.39 -17.84
N ARG A 271 0.99 22.04 -16.98
CA ARG A 271 0.25 23.27 -17.27
C ARG A 271 1.06 24.53 -16.95
N ARG A 272 2.26 24.37 -16.38
CA ARG A 272 3.13 25.49 -15.98
C ARG A 272 4.29 25.66 -16.98
N ARG A 273 4.75 26.90 -17.12
CA ARG A 273 6.02 27.16 -17.81
C ARG A 273 7.19 26.69 -16.94
N GLY A 274 8.31 26.26 -17.54
CA GLY A 274 9.44 25.68 -16.84
C GLY A 274 9.94 26.52 -15.65
N SER A 275 10.04 27.85 -15.81
CA SER A 275 10.43 28.76 -14.71
C SER A 275 9.47 28.78 -13.51
N GLN A 276 8.25 28.27 -13.67
CA GLN A 276 7.23 28.16 -12.61
C GLN A 276 7.00 26.73 -12.15
N ALA A 277 7.53 25.76 -12.91
CA ALA A 277 7.34 24.32 -12.63
C ALA A 277 8.44 23.75 -11.73
N HIS A 278 9.68 24.20 -11.91
CA HIS A 278 10.83 23.64 -11.20
C HIS A 278 11.06 24.31 -9.84
N ASP A 279 11.59 23.53 -8.89
CA ASP A 279 11.95 23.97 -7.56
C ASP A 279 13.34 24.61 -7.60
N TRP A 280 13.40 25.93 -7.63
CA TRP A 280 14.69 26.64 -7.63
C TRP A 280 15.33 26.59 -6.25
N MET A 281 16.66 26.77 -6.21
CA MET A 281 17.49 26.57 -5.03
C MET A 281 18.11 27.89 -4.58
N GLU A 282 18.26 28.01 -3.27
CA GLU A 282 18.99 29.13 -2.64
C GLU A 282 19.94 28.62 -1.56
N PRO A 283 21.06 29.32 -1.31
CA PRO A 283 21.96 29.00 -0.22
C PRO A 283 21.37 29.46 1.11
N THR A 284 21.56 28.65 2.15
CA THR A 284 21.23 28.98 3.55
C THR A 284 22.40 28.60 4.45
N GLU A 285 22.38 29.04 5.72
CA GLU A 285 23.39 28.60 6.71
C GLU A 285 23.39 27.07 6.90
N GLY A 286 22.24 26.40 6.73
CA GLY A 286 22.09 24.94 6.84
C GLY A 286 22.44 24.16 5.57
N GLY A 287 22.79 24.82 4.46
CA GLY A 287 23.10 24.19 3.18
C GLY A 287 22.23 24.71 2.03
N ILE A 288 21.81 23.82 1.14
CA ILE A 288 21.01 24.13 -0.04
C ILE A 288 19.52 23.94 0.28
N HIS A 289 18.72 24.99 0.14
CA HIS A 289 17.27 24.96 0.30
C HIS A 289 16.57 25.02 -1.05
N ARG A 290 15.53 24.18 -1.24
CA ARG A 290 14.57 24.31 -2.36
C ARG A 290 13.36 25.11 -1.90
N VAL A 291 13.03 26.17 -2.64
CA VAL A 291 11.99 27.14 -2.26
C VAL A 291 10.58 26.58 -2.40
N SER A 292 10.43 25.48 -3.09
CA SER A 292 9.15 24.77 -3.26
C SER A 292 9.42 23.26 -3.35
N ASP A 293 8.34 22.46 -3.32
CA ASP A 293 8.39 21.01 -3.41
C ASP A 293 7.36 20.52 -4.46
N ARG A 294 7.46 21.07 -5.65
CA ARG A 294 6.59 20.70 -6.79
C ARG A 294 6.98 19.36 -7.37
N ALA A 295 8.28 19.03 -7.35
CA ALA A 295 8.81 17.74 -7.76
C ALA A 295 8.44 16.60 -6.80
N GLY A 296 8.00 16.93 -5.56
CA GLY A 296 7.59 15.92 -4.58
C GLY A 296 8.75 15.09 -4.04
N GLY A 297 9.91 15.71 -3.80
CA GLY A 297 11.05 15.07 -3.17
C GLY A 297 11.89 14.18 -4.08
N THR A 298 11.60 14.14 -5.39
CA THR A 298 12.38 13.35 -6.36
C THR A 298 12.74 14.19 -7.60
N GLU A 299 13.99 14.14 -8.00
CA GLU A 299 14.47 14.72 -9.24
C GLU A 299 15.29 13.69 -10.02
N CYS A 300 14.95 13.50 -11.28
CA CYS A 300 15.65 12.59 -12.18
C CYS A 300 15.86 11.16 -11.60
N GLY A 301 14.88 10.64 -10.85
CA GLY A 301 14.93 9.30 -10.27
C GLY A 301 15.73 9.18 -8.97
N MET A 302 16.08 10.28 -8.32
CA MET A 302 16.76 10.29 -7.04
C MET A 302 16.02 11.14 -6.02
N SER A 303 16.08 10.76 -4.73
CA SER A 303 15.59 11.61 -3.65
C SER A 303 16.42 12.88 -3.54
N THR A 304 15.76 14.00 -3.21
CA THR A 304 16.36 15.33 -3.13
C THR A 304 16.80 15.71 -1.72
N GLY A 305 16.43 14.93 -0.71
CA GLY A 305 16.58 15.27 0.71
C GLY A 305 15.40 16.05 1.29
N GLN A 306 14.39 16.36 0.46
CA GLN A 306 13.13 16.94 0.90
C GLN A 306 12.05 15.88 1.11
N ILE A 307 10.87 16.32 1.55
CA ILE A 307 9.72 15.44 1.76
C ILE A 307 9.37 14.73 0.45
N LEU A 308 9.38 13.38 0.47
CA LEU A 308 8.82 12.61 -0.62
C LEU A 308 7.30 12.72 -0.58
N ARG A 309 6.70 13.10 -1.71
CA ARG A 309 5.26 13.21 -1.87
C ARG A 309 4.81 12.43 -3.10
N VAL A 310 4.03 11.37 -2.87
CA VAL A 310 3.48 10.54 -3.94
C VAL A 310 1.99 10.30 -3.71
N ARG A 311 1.19 10.39 -4.77
CA ARG A 311 -0.25 10.11 -4.75
C ARG A 311 -0.58 8.85 -5.51
N ALA A 312 -1.57 8.12 -5.02
CA ALA A 312 -2.11 6.94 -5.68
C ALA A 312 -3.63 7.08 -5.83
N ALA A 313 -4.10 6.97 -7.08
CA ALA A 313 -5.51 7.09 -7.43
C ALA A 313 -6.14 5.69 -7.51
N MET A 314 -7.11 5.43 -6.63
CA MET A 314 -7.85 4.19 -6.53
C MET A 314 -9.21 4.33 -7.22
N LYS A 315 -9.51 3.46 -8.19
CA LYS A 315 -10.85 3.38 -8.77
C LYS A 315 -11.87 2.83 -7.77
N PRO A 316 -13.18 3.06 -7.97
CA PRO A 316 -14.24 2.41 -7.20
C PRO A 316 -14.09 0.89 -7.19
N ILE A 317 -14.52 0.25 -6.10
CA ILE A 317 -14.46 -1.20 -5.96
C ILE A 317 -15.39 -1.86 -7.00
N ALA A 318 -14.88 -2.87 -7.71
CA ALA A 318 -15.59 -3.52 -8.81
C ALA A 318 -16.80 -4.37 -8.36
N THR A 319 -16.90 -4.72 -7.09
CA THR A 319 -18.07 -5.40 -6.53
C THR A 319 -19.12 -4.35 -6.13
N VAL A 320 -19.92 -3.93 -7.12
CA VAL A 320 -20.97 -2.92 -6.93
C VAL A 320 -22.24 -3.60 -6.43
N PRO A 321 -22.84 -3.16 -5.30
CA PRO A 321 -24.08 -3.74 -4.79
C PRO A 321 -25.23 -3.72 -5.82
N ARG A 322 -25.38 -2.63 -6.57
CA ARG A 322 -26.23 -2.54 -7.75
C ARG A 322 -25.53 -3.24 -8.92
N ALA A 323 -25.66 -4.58 -8.98
CA ALA A 323 -24.91 -5.44 -9.90
C ALA A 323 -24.93 -4.95 -11.35
N LEU A 324 -23.74 -4.81 -11.92
CA LEU A 324 -23.54 -4.36 -13.32
C LEU A 324 -23.89 -5.48 -14.31
N PRO A 325 -24.30 -5.14 -15.55
CA PRO A 325 -24.46 -6.10 -16.64
C PRO A 325 -23.16 -6.85 -16.93
N THR A 326 -23.27 -8.14 -17.22
CA THR A 326 -22.16 -9.03 -17.62
C THR A 326 -22.68 -10.16 -18.49
N VAL A 327 -21.88 -11.18 -18.72
CA VAL A 327 -22.23 -12.40 -19.45
C VAL A 327 -22.04 -13.61 -18.52
N ASP A 328 -22.93 -14.57 -18.55
CA ASP A 328 -22.67 -15.89 -17.98
C ASP A 328 -21.80 -16.66 -18.97
N VAL A 329 -20.55 -16.96 -18.57
CA VAL A 329 -19.57 -17.58 -19.48
C VAL A 329 -19.89 -19.02 -19.82
N THR A 330 -20.76 -19.69 -19.07
CA THR A 330 -21.20 -21.06 -19.36
C THR A 330 -22.27 -21.11 -20.45
N THR A 331 -23.19 -20.14 -20.44
CA THR A 331 -24.32 -20.12 -21.42
C THR A 331 -24.08 -19.13 -22.56
N GLY A 332 -23.21 -18.16 -22.42
CA GLY A 332 -23.02 -17.05 -23.34
C GLY A 332 -24.11 -15.98 -23.27
N GLU A 333 -25.04 -16.09 -22.34
CA GLU A 333 -26.19 -15.18 -22.22
C GLU A 333 -25.89 -13.95 -21.38
N ALA A 334 -26.65 -12.87 -21.66
CA ALA A 334 -26.55 -11.65 -20.84
C ALA A 334 -27.02 -11.94 -19.40
N ALA A 335 -26.26 -11.46 -18.42
CA ALA A 335 -26.50 -11.71 -17.02
C ALA A 335 -26.19 -10.46 -16.17
N LYS A 336 -26.44 -10.54 -14.86
CA LYS A 336 -25.91 -9.60 -13.87
C LYS A 336 -24.71 -10.22 -13.17
N ALA A 337 -23.69 -9.43 -12.92
CA ALA A 337 -22.50 -9.86 -12.21
C ALA A 337 -22.84 -10.52 -10.87
N HIS A 338 -22.06 -11.52 -10.47
CA HIS A 338 -22.30 -12.18 -9.19
C HIS A 338 -22.06 -11.20 -8.02
N HIS A 339 -22.95 -11.30 -7.02
CA HIS A 339 -22.86 -10.49 -5.82
C HIS A 339 -21.87 -11.10 -4.85
N GLN A 340 -20.96 -10.26 -4.34
CA GLN A 340 -20.06 -10.58 -3.23
C GLN A 340 -20.17 -9.47 -2.19
N ARG A 341 -19.96 -9.79 -0.93
CA ARG A 341 -19.85 -8.76 0.12
C ARG A 341 -18.67 -7.85 -0.20
N SER A 342 -18.88 -6.54 -0.15
CA SER A 342 -17.89 -5.54 -0.49
C SER A 342 -17.98 -4.34 0.43
N ASP A 343 -16.88 -3.59 0.49
CA ASP A 343 -16.84 -2.25 1.05
C ASP A 343 -17.50 -1.26 0.09
N VAL A 344 -18.05 -0.17 0.60
CA VAL A 344 -18.46 0.98 -0.22
C VAL A 344 -17.25 1.77 -0.66
N CYS A 345 -16.27 1.90 0.25
CA CYS A 345 -15.03 2.63 0.03
C CYS A 345 -13.86 1.92 0.73
N ALA A 346 -12.74 1.74 0.02
CA ALA A 346 -11.52 1.18 0.58
C ALA A 346 -10.33 2.17 0.54
N VAL A 347 -10.58 3.43 0.17
CA VAL A 347 -9.54 4.46 0.01
C VAL A 347 -8.74 4.68 1.30
N PRO A 348 -9.35 4.81 2.51
CA PRO A 348 -8.57 4.96 3.73
C PRO A 348 -7.59 3.80 4.00
N ALA A 349 -8.03 2.57 3.76
CA ALA A 349 -7.17 1.38 3.89
C ALA A 349 -6.05 1.36 2.84
N ALA A 350 -6.35 1.79 1.61
CA ALA A 350 -5.35 1.89 0.55
C ALA A 350 -4.19 2.83 0.92
N GLY A 351 -4.43 3.85 1.73
CA GLY A 351 -3.40 4.72 2.29
C GLY A 351 -2.37 3.94 3.10
N VAL A 352 -2.81 3.08 4.03
CA VAL A 352 -1.91 2.26 4.86
C VAL A 352 -1.14 1.23 4.00
N VAL A 353 -1.80 0.65 2.99
CA VAL A 353 -1.13 -0.24 2.04
C VAL A 353 -0.09 0.52 1.22
N ALA A 354 -0.39 1.74 0.79
CA ALA A 354 0.53 2.59 0.04
C ALA A 354 1.75 2.99 0.90
N GLU A 355 1.56 3.32 2.20
CA GLU A 355 2.68 3.51 3.14
C GLU A 355 3.62 2.31 3.17
N ALA A 356 3.06 1.10 3.27
CA ALA A 356 3.84 -0.14 3.32
C ALA A 356 4.65 -0.34 2.03
N MET A 357 4.04 -0.11 0.87
CA MET A 357 4.72 -0.25 -0.42
C MET A 357 5.81 0.80 -0.62
N VAL A 358 5.58 2.04 -0.21
CA VAL A 358 6.59 3.12 -0.24
C VAL A 358 7.75 2.75 0.70
N ALA A 359 7.46 2.28 1.91
CA ALA A 359 8.49 1.88 2.86
C ALA A 359 9.37 0.73 2.36
N LEU A 360 8.77 -0.29 1.70
CA LEU A 360 9.51 -1.40 1.11
C LEU A 360 10.48 -0.93 0.02
N VAL A 361 10.04 -0.03 -0.87
CA VAL A 361 10.91 0.54 -1.92
C VAL A 361 12.02 1.42 -1.32
N LEU A 362 11.68 2.26 -0.34
CA LEU A 362 12.69 3.10 0.33
C LEU A 362 13.72 2.27 1.09
N ALA A 363 13.31 1.18 1.75
CA ALA A 363 14.22 0.26 2.42
C ALA A 363 15.16 -0.43 1.43
N GLU A 364 14.64 -0.88 0.29
CA GLU A 364 15.48 -1.43 -0.79
C GLU A 364 16.51 -0.43 -1.30
N CYS A 365 16.09 0.80 -1.62
CA CYS A 365 16.98 1.85 -2.09
C CYS A 365 18.01 2.28 -1.02
N ALA A 366 17.62 2.29 0.26
CA ALA A 366 18.52 2.59 1.37
C ALA A 366 19.61 1.52 1.53
N LEU A 367 19.23 0.24 1.46
CA LEU A 367 20.17 -0.88 1.52
C LEU A 367 21.07 -0.94 0.28
N GLU A 368 20.55 -0.61 -0.90
CA GLU A 368 21.37 -0.51 -2.13
C GLU A 368 22.45 0.58 -1.98
N LYS A 369 22.12 1.71 -1.34
CA LYS A 369 23.02 2.84 -1.20
C LYS A 369 24.00 2.71 -0.03
N PHE A 370 23.53 2.29 1.13
CA PHE A 370 24.30 2.30 2.37
C PHE A 370 24.78 0.91 2.80
N GLY A 371 24.10 -0.16 2.37
CA GLY A 371 24.42 -1.52 2.77
C GLY A 371 24.29 -1.74 4.27
N GLY A 372 25.01 -2.73 4.78
CA GLY A 372 25.09 -3.11 6.18
C GLY A 372 24.25 -4.34 6.52
N ASP A 373 24.84 -5.23 7.33
CA ASP A 373 24.18 -6.45 7.81
C ASP A 373 23.49 -6.22 9.18
N SER A 374 23.64 -5.02 9.75
CA SER A 374 22.95 -4.60 10.97
C SER A 374 22.47 -3.14 10.88
N VAL A 375 21.44 -2.80 11.67
CA VAL A 375 20.92 -1.42 11.78
C VAL A 375 22.03 -0.43 12.13
N THR A 376 22.93 -0.80 13.04
CA THR A 376 24.04 0.06 13.46
C THR A 376 25.02 0.32 12.33
N GLU A 377 25.31 -0.69 11.53
CA GLU A 377 26.20 -0.55 10.37
C GLU A 377 25.59 0.34 9.29
N THR A 378 24.32 0.11 8.93
CA THR A 378 23.61 0.94 7.96
C THR A 378 23.56 2.39 8.42
N ARG A 379 23.26 2.63 9.70
CA ARG A 379 23.23 3.98 10.31
C ARG A 379 24.60 4.68 10.21
N ARG A 380 25.68 3.97 10.56
CA ARG A 380 27.06 4.50 10.46
C ARG A 380 27.40 4.89 9.03
N ASN A 381 27.08 4.04 8.06
CA ASN A 381 27.37 4.28 6.65
C ASN A 381 26.58 5.48 6.11
N ALA A 382 25.31 5.60 6.48
CA ALA A 382 24.47 6.74 6.13
C ALA A 382 24.97 8.04 6.76
N GLN A 383 25.35 8.02 8.04
CA GLN A 383 25.89 9.19 8.74
C GLN A 383 27.18 9.68 8.08
N ALA A 384 28.11 8.79 7.77
CA ALA A 384 29.34 9.14 7.08
C ALA A 384 29.10 9.80 5.70
N TYR A 385 28.06 9.37 5.00
CA TYR A 385 27.65 10.01 3.76
C TYR A 385 27.10 11.43 3.99
N LEU A 386 26.23 11.62 4.98
CA LEU A 386 25.68 12.93 5.33
C LEU A 386 26.75 13.91 5.80
N ASP A 387 27.67 13.46 6.65
CA ASP A 387 28.80 14.25 7.13
C ASP A 387 29.67 14.74 5.96
N ARG A 388 29.91 13.86 4.97
CA ARG A 388 30.65 14.24 3.77
C ARG A 388 29.90 15.27 2.91
N LEU A 389 28.57 15.19 2.80
CA LEU A 389 27.78 16.21 2.11
C LEU A 389 27.90 17.56 2.84
N ALA A 390 27.76 17.55 4.16
CA ALA A 390 27.91 18.76 4.97
C ALA A 390 29.29 19.39 4.82
N ALA A 391 30.37 18.59 4.92
CA ALA A 391 31.75 19.06 4.73
C ALA A 391 32.02 19.67 3.35
N ARG A 392 31.20 19.33 2.34
CA ARG A 392 31.33 19.88 0.98
C ARG A 392 30.35 21.02 0.70
N GLY A 393 29.58 21.48 1.69
CA GLY A 393 28.50 22.47 1.49
C GLY A 393 27.32 21.98 0.63
N LEU A 394 27.13 20.66 0.54
CA LEU A 394 26.07 20.02 -0.24
C LEU A 394 24.94 19.44 0.65
N ALA A 395 24.92 19.79 1.94
CA ALA A 395 23.81 19.43 2.80
C ALA A 395 22.50 20.07 2.29
N VAL A 396 21.39 19.37 2.46
CA VAL A 396 20.06 19.90 2.16
C VAL A 396 19.48 20.47 3.44
N ALA A 397 19.13 21.75 3.42
CA ALA A 397 18.44 22.39 4.51
C ALA A 397 16.96 21.94 4.52
N PRO A 398 16.36 21.75 5.71
CA PRO A 398 14.97 21.34 5.87
C PRO A 398 13.97 22.37 5.33
#